data_e216cd4c183eb5411cca440eafda17ba
#
_entry.id   e216cd4c183eb5411cca440eafda17ba
#
_cell.length_a   1.000
_cell.length_b   1.000
_cell.length_c   1.000
_cell.angle_alpha   90.00
_cell.angle_beta   90.00
_cell.angle_gamma   90.00
#
_symmetry.space_group_name_H-M   'P 1'
#
loop_
_entity.id
_entity.type
_entity.pdbx_description
1 polymer ?
#
loop_
_entity_poly.entity_id
_entity_poly.type
_entity_poly.pdbx_seq_one_letter_code
_entity_poly.pdbx_strand_id
1 'polypeptide(L)'
;MTNFGEHYNEELAQQEIEINKKTLWEMVGAFIVLTAVWGLAFGRFPTANAIVFSVTYAISTGFFIASVILFFKADPSDERMKNFFVTGICIISAAMNLMFSYHMVLAYVFPLIVAVQYKEKSVLWLSYALEVFLMPVSMIVGFYYGICDLNLLLQGNHTRTWYLAELADGFSKISFSKMPVVVIVVYRILPQLLILFVFVMIMQHTIGSMREDAYRIAELTYRKEVDSATRLYNKNKYEDMLANYYTMVERVAVVLWDINNLKEINDRMGHGMGDKLIETMSGAIYAQTDGRKKAYRIGGDEFVMLIENPEKQEAEQI
;
A
#
# COMPACT_ATOMS: atom_id res chain seq x y z
N MET A 1 -11.32 -18.86 20.78
CA MET A 1 -11.82 -17.51 21.10
C MET A 1 -11.28 -16.57 20.07
N THR A 2 -12.13 -15.99 19.23
CA THR A 2 -11.70 -15.00 18.24
C THR A 2 -10.96 -13.89 18.98
N ASN A 3 -9.65 -13.79 18.73
CA ASN A 3 -8.83 -12.75 19.34
C ASN A 3 -8.92 -11.52 18.42
N PHE A 4 -9.30 -10.37 18.99
CA PHE A 4 -9.35 -9.11 18.23
C PHE A 4 -8.06 -8.87 17.43
N GLY A 5 -6.90 -9.21 18.02
CA GLY A 5 -5.61 -9.06 17.34
C GLY A 5 -5.46 -9.92 16.08
N GLU A 6 -5.96 -11.14 16.08
CA GLU A 6 -5.94 -12.03 14.92
C GLU A 6 -6.88 -11.51 13.83
N HIS A 7 -8.10 -11.15 14.20
CA HIS A 7 -9.07 -10.56 13.27
C HIS A 7 -8.55 -9.26 12.63
N TYR A 8 -7.96 -8.37 13.43
CA TYR A 8 -7.35 -7.14 12.94
C TYR A 8 -6.18 -7.38 11.97
N ASN A 9 -5.34 -8.38 12.26
CA ASN A 9 -4.23 -8.74 11.39
C ASN A 9 -4.69 -9.34 10.06
N GLU A 10 -5.76 -10.13 10.05
CA GLU A 10 -6.37 -10.66 8.83
C GLU A 10 -6.95 -9.54 7.96
N GLU A 11 -7.66 -8.58 8.57
CA GLU A 11 -8.14 -7.40 7.84
C GLU A 11 -7.02 -6.56 7.25
N LEU A 12 -5.92 -6.35 8.00
CA LEU A 12 -4.75 -5.63 7.51
C LEU A 12 -4.11 -6.34 6.32
N ALA A 13 -3.95 -7.66 6.37
CA ALA A 13 -3.40 -8.44 5.27
C ALA A 13 -4.27 -8.34 4.01
N GLN A 14 -5.60 -8.41 4.14
CA GLN A 14 -6.50 -8.21 2.99
C GLN A 14 -6.42 -6.80 2.42
N GLN A 15 -6.37 -5.77 3.27
CA GLN A 15 -6.18 -4.39 2.81
C GLN A 15 -4.85 -4.21 2.08
N GLU A 16 -3.76 -4.83 2.54
CA GLU A 16 -2.45 -4.77 1.89
C GLU A 16 -2.48 -5.37 0.48
N ILE A 17 -3.17 -6.50 0.29
CA ILE A 17 -3.38 -7.11 -1.03
C ILE A 17 -4.10 -6.16 -1.98
N GLU A 18 -5.15 -5.49 -1.52
CA GLU A 18 -5.88 -4.51 -2.33
C GLU A 18 -5.04 -3.29 -2.67
N ILE A 19 -4.25 -2.78 -1.72
CA ILE A 19 -3.32 -1.68 -1.95
C ILE A 19 -2.25 -2.07 -2.96
N ASN A 20 -1.68 -3.27 -2.86
CA ASN A 20 -0.69 -3.77 -3.81
C ASN A 20 -1.27 -3.84 -5.24
N LYS A 21 -2.50 -4.33 -5.39
CA LYS A 21 -3.21 -4.34 -6.68
C LYS A 21 -3.42 -2.94 -7.23
N LYS A 22 -3.87 -2.01 -6.38
CA LYS A 22 -4.07 -0.60 -6.77
C LYS A 22 -2.76 0.06 -7.18
N THR A 23 -1.70 -0.13 -6.40
CA THR A 23 -0.36 0.41 -6.67
C THR A 23 0.19 -0.11 -8.01
N LEU A 24 -0.06 -1.38 -8.34
CA LEU A 24 0.32 -1.91 -9.64
C LEU A 24 -0.41 -1.18 -10.79
N TRP A 25 -1.71 -0.89 -10.65
CA TRP A 25 -2.45 -0.11 -11.65
C TRP A 25 -1.96 1.33 -11.75
N GLU A 26 -1.60 1.97 -10.64
CA GLU A 26 -0.99 3.30 -10.62
C GLU A 26 0.37 3.29 -11.32
N MET A 27 1.17 2.23 -11.12
CA MET A 27 2.43 2.03 -11.84
C MET A 27 2.22 1.81 -13.34
N VAL A 28 1.20 1.07 -13.77
CA VAL A 28 0.81 0.93 -15.18
C VAL A 28 0.50 2.29 -15.78
N GLY A 29 -0.30 3.11 -15.09
CA GLY A 29 -0.62 4.47 -15.52
C GLY A 29 0.63 5.35 -15.69
N ALA A 30 1.51 5.35 -14.69
CA ALA A 30 2.77 6.09 -14.72
C ALA A 30 3.69 5.60 -15.87
N PHE A 31 3.75 4.29 -16.10
CA PHE A 31 4.54 3.72 -17.18
C PHE A 31 4.01 4.06 -18.59
N ILE A 32 2.68 4.11 -18.75
CA ILE A 32 2.04 4.60 -20.00
C ILE A 32 2.45 6.05 -20.27
N VAL A 33 2.40 6.91 -19.23
CA VAL A 33 2.84 8.31 -19.36
C VAL A 33 4.31 8.38 -19.72
N LEU A 34 5.19 7.63 -19.04
CA LEU A 34 6.62 7.56 -19.35
C LEU A 34 6.87 7.13 -20.80
N THR A 35 6.12 6.14 -21.30
CA THR A 35 6.23 5.65 -22.68
C THR A 35 5.83 6.73 -23.70
N ALA A 36 4.74 7.46 -23.42
CA ALA A 36 4.31 8.58 -24.25
C ALA A 36 5.36 9.69 -24.27
N VAL A 37 5.91 10.04 -23.11
CA VAL A 37 7.00 11.02 -22.94
C VAL A 37 8.24 10.62 -23.73
N TRP A 38 8.66 9.35 -23.62
CA TRP A 38 9.79 8.81 -24.37
C TRP A 38 9.55 8.88 -25.89
N GLY A 39 8.36 8.46 -26.36
CA GLY A 39 7.99 8.51 -27.77
C GLY A 39 7.95 9.91 -28.35
N LEU A 40 7.43 10.90 -27.60
CA LEU A 40 7.44 12.32 -28.00
C LEU A 40 8.86 12.88 -28.07
N ALA A 41 9.74 12.48 -27.17
CA ALA A 41 11.13 12.93 -27.16
C ALA A 41 11.89 12.48 -28.42
N PHE A 42 11.65 11.25 -28.89
CA PHE A 42 12.27 10.74 -30.11
C PHE A 42 11.77 11.41 -31.38
N GLY A 43 10.50 11.86 -31.42
CA GLY A 43 9.89 12.37 -32.65
C GLY A 43 10.12 13.86 -32.92
N ARG A 44 10.41 14.68 -31.91
CA ARG A 44 10.39 16.17 -32.05
C ARG A 44 11.54 16.93 -31.44
N PHE A 45 12.42 16.32 -30.64
CA PHE A 45 13.47 17.03 -29.92
C PHE A 45 14.88 16.52 -30.29
N PRO A 46 15.51 17.06 -31.37
CA PRO A 46 16.84 16.62 -31.82
C PRO A 46 17.96 16.94 -30.80
N THR A 47 17.66 17.75 -29.78
CA THR A 47 18.62 18.12 -28.72
C THR A 47 18.68 17.12 -27.56
N ALA A 48 17.75 16.19 -27.48
CA ALA A 48 17.71 15.15 -26.43
C ALA A 48 18.74 14.06 -26.74
N ASN A 49 19.44 13.59 -25.71
CA ASN A 49 20.37 12.48 -25.87
C ASN A 49 19.59 11.14 -25.92
N ALA A 50 19.45 10.60 -27.14
CA ALA A 50 18.69 9.36 -27.39
C ALA A 50 19.21 8.16 -26.57
N ILE A 51 20.53 8.08 -26.33
CA ILE A 51 21.12 6.96 -25.55
C ILE A 51 20.69 7.08 -24.10
N VAL A 52 20.85 8.25 -23.47
CA VAL A 52 20.47 8.48 -22.08
C VAL A 52 18.97 8.21 -21.86
N PHE A 53 18.12 8.67 -22.79
CA PHE A 53 16.68 8.45 -22.72
C PHE A 53 16.31 6.96 -22.85
N SER A 54 16.93 6.25 -23.80
CA SER A 54 16.68 4.82 -24.00
C SER A 54 17.16 3.97 -22.82
N VAL A 55 18.32 4.29 -22.24
CA VAL A 55 18.82 3.59 -21.04
C VAL A 55 17.89 3.82 -19.85
N THR A 56 17.49 5.07 -19.62
CA THR A 56 16.58 5.41 -18.51
C THR A 56 15.22 4.73 -18.69
N TYR A 57 14.68 4.70 -19.92
CA TYR A 57 13.46 4.01 -20.24
C TYR A 57 13.59 2.48 -20.05
N ALA A 58 14.71 1.88 -20.47
CA ALA A 58 14.98 0.46 -20.32
C ALA A 58 15.06 0.04 -18.83
N ILE A 59 15.71 0.84 -17.98
CA ILE A 59 15.76 0.61 -16.53
C ILE A 59 14.34 0.64 -15.95
N SER A 60 13.55 1.66 -16.27
CA SER A 60 12.16 1.78 -15.80
C SER A 60 11.29 0.62 -16.27
N THR A 61 11.47 0.17 -17.52
CA THR A 61 10.79 -0.99 -18.09
C THR A 61 11.17 -2.27 -17.34
N GLY A 62 12.44 -2.46 -17.02
CA GLY A 62 12.91 -3.61 -16.23
C GLY A 62 12.25 -3.69 -14.86
N PHE A 63 12.18 -2.57 -14.14
CA PHE A 63 11.48 -2.50 -12.85
C PHE A 63 9.98 -2.72 -12.99
N PHE A 64 9.35 -2.17 -14.03
CA PHE A 64 7.92 -2.38 -14.29
C PHE A 64 7.61 -3.87 -14.55
N ILE A 65 8.37 -4.52 -15.45
CA ILE A 65 8.21 -5.95 -15.75
C ILE A 65 8.45 -6.80 -14.49
N ALA A 66 9.50 -6.49 -13.73
CA ALA A 66 9.80 -7.20 -12.48
C ALA A 66 8.67 -7.05 -11.45
N SER A 67 8.05 -5.88 -11.36
CA SER A 67 6.89 -5.63 -10.49
C SER A 67 5.68 -6.46 -10.90
N VAL A 68 5.40 -6.56 -12.21
CA VAL A 68 4.32 -7.41 -12.75
C VAL A 68 4.59 -8.89 -12.44
N ILE A 69 5.82 -9.36 -12.69
CA ILE A 69 6.20 -10.75 -12.41
C ILE A 69 6.08 -11.06 -10.91
N LEU A 70 6.55 -10.15 -10.06
CA LEU A 70 6.48 -10.29 -8.60
C LEU A 70 5.03 -10.42 -8.14
N PHE A 71 4.13 -9.56 -8.64
CA PHE A 71 2.71 -9.58 -8.29
C PHE A 71 2.01 -10.91 -8.60
N PHE A 72 2.36 -11.56 -9.74
CA PHE A 72 1.72 -12.82 -10.14
C PHE A 72 2.40 -14.08 -9.57
N LYS A 73 3.65 -13.99 -9.09
CA LYS A 73 4.42 -15.16 -8.61
C LYS A 73 4.62 -15.21 -7.12
N ALA A 74 4.67 -14.07 -6.43
CA ALA A 74 4.86 -14.01 -4.99
C ALA A 74 3.51 -14.08 -4.27
N ASP A 75 3.56 -14.33 -2.96
CA ASP A 75 2.40 -14.20 -2.10
C ASP A 75 1.98 -12.71 -2.07
N PRO A 76 0.71 -12.39 -2.38
CA PRO A 76 0.24 -11.01 -2.35
C PRO A 76 0.37 -10.31 -1.00
N SER A 77 0.54 -11.07 0.08
CA SER A 77 0.75 -10.58 1.45
C SER A 77 2.24 -10.40 1.81
N ASP A 78 3.20 -10.62 0.88
CA ASP A 78 4.63 -10.44 1.16
C ASP A 78 4.94 -8.95 1.39
N GLU A 79 5.36 -8.62 2.61
CA GLU A 79 5.73 -7.25 3.02
C GLU A 79 6.80 -6.60 2.13
N ARG A 80 7.61 -7.38 1.41
CA ARG A 80 8.63 -6.87 0.49
C ARG A 80 8.04 -6.30 -0.79
N MET A 81 6.82 -6.72 -1.16
CA MET A 81 6.15 -6.29 -2.39
C MET A 81 5.90 -4.77 -2.40
N LYS A 82 5.39 -4.20 -1.30
CA LYS A 82 5.15 -2.76 -1.16
C LYS A 82 6.40 -1.92 -1.36
N ASN A 83 7.53 -2.34 -0.76
CA ASN A 83 8.80 -1.64 -0.90
C ASN A 83 9.33 -1.70 -2.33
N PHE A 84 9.16 -2.83 -3.00
CA PHE A 84 9.56 -3.00 -4.39
C PHE A 84 8.72 -2.15 -5.33
N PHE A 85 7.40 -2.10 -5.15
CA PHE A 85 6.51 -1.28 -5.97
C PHE A 85 6.76 0.21 -5.80
N VAL A 86 6.90 0.69 -4.57
CA VAL A 86 7.22 2.09 -4.30
C VAL A 86 8.58 2.47 -4.92
N THR A 87 9.58 1.59 -4.82
CA THR A 87 10.88 1.80 -5.48
C THR A 87 10.73 1.93 -6.99
N GLY A 88 9.93 1.06 -7.62
CA GLY A 88 9.66 1.12 -9.06
C GLY A 88 8.99 2.43 -9.48
N ILE A 89 8.04 2.92 -8.69
CA ILE A 89 7.37 4.21 -8.94
C ILE A 89 8.35 5.39 -8.80
N CYS A 90 9.23 5.38 -7.79
CA CYS A 90 10.28 6.39 -7.64
C CYS A 90 11.21 6.43 -8.88
N ILE A 91 11.59 5.26 -9.41
CA ILE A 91 12.43 5.16 -10.61
C ILE A 91 11.71 5.69 -11.84
N ILE A 92 10.43 5.35 -12.04
CA ILE A 92 9.61 5.84 -13.16
C ILE A 92 9.46 7.37 -13.05
N SER A 93 9.19 7.89 -11.86
CA SER A 93 9.08 9.32 -11.58
C SER A 93 10.40 10.06 -11.90
N ALA A 94 11.52 9.53 -11.42
CA ALA A 94 12.84 10.08 -11.70
C ALA A 94 13.17 10.06 -13.21
N ALA A 95 12.76 9.02 -13.93
CA ALA A 95 12.93 8.91 -15.38
C ALA A 95 12.13 10.00 -16.12
N MET A 96 10.89 10.26 -15.73
CA MET A 96 10.08 11.36 -16.30
C MET A 96 10.75 12.71 -16.06
N ASN A 97 11.24 12.94 -14.84
CA ASN A 97 11.93 14.18 -14.49
C ASN A 97 13.25 14.35 -15.23
N LEU A 98 14.03 13.28 -15.45
CA LEU A 98 15.24 13.32 -16.23
C LEU A 98 14.95 13.75 -17.69
N MET A 99 13.90 13.22 -18.28
CA MET A 99 13.54 13.50 -19.68
C MET A 99 13.02 14.92 -19.86
N PHE A 100 12.10 15.38 -19.00
CA PHE A 100 11.44 16.69 -19.12
C PHE A 100 11.86 17.71 -18.07
N SER A 101 12.82 17.35 -17.22
CA SER A 101 13.44 18.24 -16.21
C SER A 101 12.41 19.05 -15.41
N TYR A 102 12.29 20.35 -15.68
CA TYR A 102 11.53 21.29 -14.84
C TYR A 102 10.02 21.28 -15.05
N HIS A 103 9.53 20.64 -16.08
CA HIS A 103 8.09 20.58 -16.38
C HIS A 103 7.35 19.53 -15.55
N MET A 104 8.08 18.57 -14.95
CA MET A 104 7.50 17.43 -14.23
C MET A 104 7.73 17.50 -12.72
N VAL A 105 7.81 18.71 -12.14
CA VAL A 105 8.08 18.91 -10.69
C VAL A 105 7.12 18.12 -9.78
N LEU A 106 5.85 18.00 -10.16
CA LEU A 106 4.85 17.26 -9.40
C LEU A 106 5.07 15.74 -9.42
N ALA A 107 5.87 15.23 -10.37
CA ALA A 107 6.15 13.80 -10.42
C ALA A 107 6.91 13.30 -9.18
N TYR A 108 7.66 14.15 -8.46
CA TYR A 108 8.32 13.78 -7.20
C TYR A 108 7.35 13.61 -6.02
N VAL A 109 6.16 14.19 -6.10
CA VAL A 109 5.13 14.02 -5.05
C VAL A 109 4.38 12.71 -5.23
N PHE A 110 4.29 12.19 -6.46
CA PHE A 110 3.52 10.99 -6.78
C PHE A 110 3.97 9.74 -6.00
N PRO A 111 5.27 9.39 -5.89
CA PRO A 111 5.73 8.26 -5.10
C PRO A 111 5.35 8.38 -3.61
N LEU A 112 5.39 9.58 -3.05
CA LEU A 112 4.99 9.82 -1.66
C LEU A 112 3.48 9.59 -1.45
N ILE A 113 2.64 10.03 -2.40
CA ILE A 113 1.20 9.79 -2.37
C ILE A 113 0.90 8.28 -2.40
N VAL A 114 1.61 7.54 -3.23
CA VAL A 114 1.47 6.07 -3.31
C VAL A 114 1.93 5.42 -2.00
N ALA A 115 3.07 5.86 -1.45
CA ALA A 115 3.62 5.32 -0.21
C ALA A 115 2.67 5.49 0.99
N VAL A 116 1.92 6.61 1.06
CA VAL A 116 0.95 6.86 2.14
C VAL A 116 -0.20 5.87 2.14
N GLN A 117 -0.59 5.31 1.00
CA GLN A 117 -1.70 4.35 0.89
C GLN A 117 -1.45 3.09 1.72
N TYR A 118 -0.18 2.70 1.90
CA TYR A 118 0.23 1.57 2.76
C TYR A 118 0.06 1.83 4.26
N LYS A 119 -0.25 3.07 4.65
CA LYS A 119 -0.40 3.49 6.05
C LYS A 119 0.80 3.13 6.93
N GLU A 120 1.99 3.00 6.35
CA GLU A 120 3.24 2.67 7.03
C GLU A 120 4.28 3.78 6.90
N LYS A 121 4.81 4.20 8.06
CA LYS A 121 5.85 5.24 8.11
C LYS A 121 7.14 4.79 7.44
N SER A 122 7.50 3.49 7.55
CA SER A 122 8.68 2.89 6.92
C SER A 122 8.67 3.04 5.40
N VAL A 123 7.52 2.75 4.76
CA VAL A 123 7.33 2.87 3.31
C VAL A 123 7.39 4.33 2.86
N LEU A 124 6.78 5.26 3.62
CA LEU A 124 6.85 6.68 3.35
C LEU A 124 8.29 7.20 3.43
N TRP A 125 9.04 6.84 4.48
CA TRP A 125 10.43 7.25 4.64
C TRP A 125 11.36 6.62 3.59
N LEU A 126 11.09 5.38 3.17
CA LEU A 126 11.80 4.74 2.04
C LEU A 126 11.61 5.55 0.76
N SER A 127 10.35 5.90 0.44
CA SER A 127 10.04 6.72 -0.74
C SER A 127 10.77 8.06 -0.70
N TYR A 128 10.74 8.75 0.44
CA TYR A 128 11.44 10.02 0.61
C TYR A 128 12.96 9.88 0.46
N ALA A 129 13.57 8.86 1.09
CA ALA A 129 15.00 8.61 0.98
C ALA A 129 15.44 8.34 -0.47
N LEU A 130 14.63 7.60 -1.24
CA LEU A 130 14.85 7.38 -2.66
C LEU A 130 14.75 8.69 -3.45
N GLU A 131 13.76 9.54 -3.16
CA GLU A 131 13.61 10.84 -3.81
C GLU A 131 14.75 11.81 -3.49
N VAL A 132 15.25 11.81 -2.24
CA VAL A 132 16.44 12.61 -1.85
C VAL A 132 17.67 12.26 -2.70
N PHE A 133 17.78 11.01 -3.15
CA PHE A 133 18.87 10.57 -4.01
C PHE A 133 18.53 10.73 -5.51
N LEU A 134 17.37 10.26 -5.95
CA LEU A 134 17.00 10.20 -7.37
C LEU A 134 16.71 11.59 -7.97
N MET A 135 16.13 12.51 -7.19
CA MET A 135 15.79 13.84 -7.66
C MET A 135 17.02 14.67 -8.06
N PRO A 136 18.07 14.80 -7.22
CA PRO A 136 19.30 15.50 -7.64
C PRO A 136 19.94 14.88 -8.88
N VAL A 137 20.01 13.54 -8.92
CA VAL A 137 20.58 12.83 -10.07
C VAL A 137 19.78 13.11 -11.33
N SER A 138 18.46 12.95 -11.29
CA SER A 138 17.61 13.18 -12.47
C SER A 138 17.63 14.65 -12.93
N MET A 139 17.68 15.62 -12.00
CA MET A 139 17.77 17.04 -12.34
C MET A 139 19.11 17.42 -12.98
N ILE A 140 20.24 16.94 -12.42
CA ILE A 140 21.57 17.24 -12.95
C ILE A 140 21.75 16.55 -14.31
N VAL A 141 21.44 15.26 -14.41
CA VAL A 141 21.53 14.52 -15.68
C VAL A 141 20.56 15.09 -16.71
N GLY A 142 19.33 15.43 -16.31
CA GLY A 142 18.33 16.06 -17.15
C GLY A 142 18.77 17.44 -17.69
N PHE A 143 19.54 18.19 -16.91
CA PHE A 143 20.13 19.44 -17.39
C PHE A 143 21.08 19.21 -18.55
N TYR A 144 21.97 18.22 -18.47
CA TYR A 144 22.98 17.98 -19.52
C TYR A 144 22.41 17.22 -20.73
N TYR A 145 21.47 16.30 -20.51
CA TYR A 145 21.04 15.37 -21.55
C TYR A 145 19.53 15.37 -21.82
N GLY A 146 18.72 15.99 -20.96
CA GLY A 146 17.27 16.07 -21.06
C GLY A 146 16.79 17.25 -21.92
N ILE A 147 15.46 17.37 -21.98
CA ILE A 147 14.78 18.52 -22.57
C ILE A 147 14.69 19.60 -21.50
N CYS A 148 15.66 20.49 -21.42
CA CYS A 148 15.71 21.53 -20.42
C CYS A 148 15.54 22.91 -21.06
N ASP A 149 14.62 23.73 -20.54
CA ASP A 149 14.56 25.15 -20.86
C ASP A 149 15.43 25.94 -19.87
N LEU A 150 16.60 26.33 -20.31
CA LEU A 150 17.57 27.08 -19.53
C LEU A 150 17.10 28.47 -19.13
N ASN A 151 16.18 29.08 -19.88
CA ASN A 151 15.65 30.40 -19.56
C ASN A 151 14.88 30.45 -18.26
N LEU A 152 14.32 29.31 -17.84
CA LEU A 152 13.65 29.14 -16.53
C LEU A 152 14.62 29.03 -15.34
N LEU A 153 15.90 28.71 -15.61
CA LEU A 153 16.89 28.43 -14.55
C LEU A 153 17.86 29.55 -14.31
N LEU A 154 18.23 30.23 -15.35
CA LEU A 154 19.36 31.14 -15.36
C LEU A 154 18.85 32.53 -15.75
N GLN A 155 18.91 33.46 -14.83
CA GLN A 155 18.68 34.87 -15.13
C GLN A 155 19.75 35.34 -16.10
N GLY A 156 19.48 35.30 -17.43
CA GLY A 156 20.36 35.79 -18.44
C GLY A 156 20.06 35.22 -19.82
N ASN A 157 20.40 35.99 -20.87
CA ASN A 157 20.17 35.65 -22.28
C ASN A 157 21.12 34.55 -22.82
N HIS A 158 21.58 33.63 -21.99
CA HIS A 158 22.52 32.59 -22.42
C HIS A 158 21.79 31.28 -22.71
N THR A 159 22.07 30.72 -23.89
CA THR A 159 21.53 29.43 -24.33
C THR A 159 22.28 28.25 -23.69
N ARG A 160 21.66 27.09 -23.66
CA ARG A 160 22.30 25.81 -23.24
C ARG A 160 23.61 25.59 -24.00
N THR A 161 23.63 25.90 -25.31
CA THR A 161 24.81 25.77 -26.17
C THR A 161 25.97 26.65 -25.68
N TRP A 162 25.66 27.84 -25.19
CA TRP A 162 26.69 28.74 -24.64
C TRP A 162 27.28 28.14 -23.34
N TYR A 163 26.45 27.61 -22.42
CA TYR A 163 26.92 26.97 -21.19
C TYR A 163 27.74 25.71 -21.47
N LEU A 164 27.34 24.90 -22.46
CA LEU A 164 28.10 23.71 -22.84
C LEU A 164 29.45 24.06 -23.48
N ALA A 165 29.53 25.17 -24.24
CA ALA A 165 30.78 25.68 -24.77
C ALA A 165 31.70 26.19 -23.65
N GLU A 166 31.17 26.97 -22.70
CA GLU A 166 31.90 27.43 -21.51
C GLU A 166 32.33 26.26 -20.60
N LEU A 167 31.58 25.18 -20.56
CA LEU A 167 31.94 23.94 -19.85
C LEU A 167 33.19 23.30 -20.48
N ALA A 168 33.27 23.29 -21.82
CA ALA A 168 34.43 22.78 -22.54
C ALA A 168 35.68 23.61 -22.26
N ASP A 169 35.51 24.92 -22.01
CA ASP A 169 36.57 25.85 -21.62
C ASP A 169 36.87 25.88 -20.12
N GLY A 170 36.29 24.95 -19.35
CA GLY A 170 36.48 24.81 -17.90
C GLY A 170 35.80 25.87 -17.03
N PHE A 171 34.75 26.54 -17.53
CA PHE A 171 34.01 27.61 -16.85
C PHE A 171 34.91 28.81 -16.41
N SER A 172 36.03 29.03 -17.11
CA SER A 172 37.00 30.06 -16.72
C SER A 172 36.44 31.50 -16.67
N LYS A 173 35.33 31.75 -17.36
CA LYS A 173 34.67 33.06 -17.43
C LYS A 173 33.40 33.16 -16.57
N ILE A 174 32.97 32.08 -15.90
CA ILE A 174 31.73 32.04 -15.11
C ILE A 174 32.09 32.07 -13.65
N SER A 175 31.51 33.00 -12.88
CA SER A 175 31.62 33.01 -11.43
C SER A 175 31.01 31.70 -10.84
N PHE A 176 31.61 31.15 -9.76
CA PHE A 176 31.17 29.93 -9.08
C PHE A 176 29.66 29.94 -8.76
N SER A 177 29.14 31.07 -8.30
CA SER A 177 27.71 31.25 -8.00
C SER A 177 26.77 31.15 -9.21
N LYS A 178 27.31 31.27 -10.42
CA LYS A 178 26.58 31.20 -11.71
C LYS A 178 26.80 29.88 -12.43
N MET A 179 27.62 28.98 -11.88
CA MET A 179 27.77 27.63 -12.43
C MET A 179 26.45 26.89 -12.45
N PRO A 180 26.06 26.24 -13.56
CA PRO A 180 24.74 25.56 -13.68
C PRO A 180 24.45 24.61 -12.56
N VAL A 181 25.40 23.79 -12.16
CA VAL A 181 25.21 22.81 -11.05
C VAL A 181 24.91 23.52 -9.73
N VAL A 182 25.64 24.63 -9.43
CA VAL A 182 25.43 25.43 -8.21
C VAL A 182 24.04 26.04 -8.22
N VAL A 183 23.62 26.61 -9.35
CA VAL A 183 22.27 27.20 -9.51
C VAL A 183 21.18 26.13 -9.33
N ILE A 184 21.35 24.96 -9.95
CA ILE A 184 20.40 23.86 -9.83
C ILE A 184 20.30 23.40 -8.36
N VAL A 185 21.45 23.20 -7.71
CA VAL A 185 21.48 22.74 -6.31
C VAL A 185 20.80 23.75 -5.38
N VAL A 186 21.23 25.01 -5.45
CA VAL A 186 20.79 26.04 -4.49
C VAL A 186 19.35 26.49 -4.72
N TYR A 187 18.96 26.70 -5.99
CA TYR A 187 17.65 27.31 -6.30
C TYR A 187 16.57 26.31 -6.70
N ARG A 188 16.92 25.02 -6.90
CA ARG A 188 15.96 23.98 -7.29
C ARG A 188 15.98 22.80 -6.33
N ILE A 189 17.11 22.10 -6.21
CA ILE A 189 17.17 20.88 -5.42
C ILE A 189 16.89 21.16 -3.93
N LEU A 190 17.60 22.08 -3.31
CA LEU A 190 17.43 22.38 -1.89
C LEU A 190 16.02 22.84 -1.53
N PRO A 191 15.39 23.83 -2.22
CA PRO A 191 14.03 24.22 -1.91
C PRO A 191 13.02 23.09 -2.10
N GLN A 192 13.17 22.26 -3.14
CA GLN A 192 12.25 21.14 -3.38
C GLN A 192 12.40 20.04 -2.33
N LEU A 193 13.64 19.71 -1.92
CA LEU A 193 13.87 18.75 -0.83
C LEU A 193 13.25 19.23 0.48
N LEU A 194 13.32 20.52 0.79
CA LEU A 194 12.68 21.10 1.95
C LEU A 194 11.15 21.02 1.86
N ILE A 195 10.57 21.31 0.71
CA ILE A 195 9.12 21.19 0.48
C ILE A 195 8.68 19.73 0.61
N LEU A 196 9.41 18.79 0.00
CA LEU A 196 9.11 17.35 0.13
C LEU A 196 9.26 16.88 1.57
N PHE A 197 10.24 17.37 2.32
CA PHE A 197 10.40 17.05 3.73
C PHE A 197 9.18 17.50 4.55
N VAL A 198 8.73 18.75 4.38
CA VAL A 198 7.51 19.25 5.04
C VAL A 198 6.29 18.41 4.65
N PHE A 199 6.19 18.04 3.36
CA PHE A 199 5.12 17.19 2.87
C PHE A 199 5.14 15.81 3.55
N VAL A 200 6.32 15.19 3.69
CA VAL A 200 6.49 13.91 4.40
C VAL A 200 6.10 14.02 5.88
N MET A 201 6.44 15.13 6.55
CA MET A 201 6.04 15.36 7.94
C MET A 201 4.52 15.43 8.09
N ILE A 202 3.83 16.13 7.17
CA ILE A 202 2.36 16.18 7.13
C ILE A 202 1.79 14.78 6.86
N MET A 203 2.32 14.08 5.87
CA MET A 203 1.88 12.71 5.51
C MET A 203 2.10 11.71 6.65
N GLN A 204 3.21 11.81 7.38
CA GLN A 204 3.48 10.97 8.55
C GLN A 204 2.42 11.17 9.65
N HIS A 205 1.99 12.42 9.88
CA HIS A 205 0.90 12.71 10.82
C HIS A 205 -0.41 12.10 10.34
N THR A 206 -0.73 12.25 9.05
CA THR A 206 -1.91 11.67 8.42
C THR A 206 -1.94 10.15 8.54
N ILE A 207 -0.81 9.46 8.33
CA ILE A 207 -0.69 8.00 8.55
C ILE A 207 -1.06 7.63 9.98
N GLY A 208 -0.63 8.43 10.98
CA GLY A 208 -0.99 8.20 12.38
C GLY A 208 -2.51 8.21 12.59
N SER A 209 -3.19 9.23 12.11
CA SER A 209 -4.65 9.35 12.19
C SER A 209 -5.36 8.22 11.43
N MET A 210 -4.91 7.89 10.21
CA MET A 210 -5.50 6.80 9.42
C MET A 210 -5.39 5.42 10.11
N ARG A 211 -4.28 5.18 10.82
CA ARG A 211 -4.09 3.94 11.59
C ARG A 211 -5.01 3.89 12.81
N GLU A 212 -5.14 5.00 13.52
CA GLU A 212 -6.03 5.11 14.68
C GLU A 212 -7.49 4.90 14.25
N ASP A 213 -7.92 5.52 13.16
CA ASP A 213 -9.27 5.35 12.62
C ASP A 213 -9.51 3.90 12.16
N ALA A 214 -8.55 3.28 11.47
CA ALA A 214 -8.64 1.89 11.06
C ALA A 214 -8.77 0.94 12.27
N TYR A 215 -7.96 1.15 13.31
CA TYR A 215 -8.05 0.37 14.54
C TYR A 215 -9.41 0.54 15.22
N ARG A 216 -9.90 1.77 15.32
CA ARG A 216 -11.21 2.08 15.92
C ARG A 216 -12.36 1.44 15.13
N ILE A 217 -12.31 1.49 13.80
CA ILE A 217 -13.32 0.84 12.95
C ILE A 217 -13.29 -0.68 13.15
N ALA A 218 -12.12 -1.31 13.14
CA ALA A 218 -11.97 -2.74 13.37
C ALA A 218 -12.48 -3.14 14.77
N GLU A 219 -12.20 -2.35 15.81
CA GLU A 219 -12.71 -2.59 17.16
C GLU A 219 -14.24 -2.51 17.24
N LEU A 220 -14.83 -1.50 16.58
CA LEU A 220 -16.29 -1.36 16.54
C LEU A 220 -16.94 -2.49 15.76
N THR A 221 -16.34 -2.90 14.64
CA THR A 221 -16.81 -4.06 13.84
C THR A 221 -16.73 -5.34 14.66
N TYR A 222 -15.60 -5.60 15.31
CA TYR A 222 -15.42 -6.76 16.19
C TYR A 222 -16.47 -6.80 17.30
N ARG A 223 -16.72 -5.68 17.98
CA ARG A 223 -17.75 -5.60 19.04
C ARG A 223 -19.17 -5.81 18.50
N LYS A 224 -19.43 -5.44 17.25
CA LYS A 224 -20.73 -5.66 16.59
C LYS A 224 -20.94 -7.12 16.18
N GLU A 225 -19.88 -7.85 15.87
CA GLU A 225 -19.94 -9.19 15.28
C GLU A 225 -19.68 -10.32 16.27
N VAL A 226 -19.07 -10.04 17.42
CA VAL A 226 -18.67 -11.05 18.42
C VAL A 226 -19.55 -10.96 19.67
N ASP A 227 -19.93 -12.12 20.21
CA ASP A 227 -20.62 -12.22 21.49
C ASP A 227 -19.64 -11.97 22.64
N SER A 228 -19.96 -11.02 23.51
CA SER A 228 -19.07 -10.56 24.58
C SER A 228 -18.78 -11.62 25.66
N ALA A 229 -19.70 -12.55 25.88
CA ALA A 229 -19.59 -13.62 26.91
C ALA A 229 -18.74 -14.79 26.41
N THR A 230 -18.93 -15.19 25.16
CA THR A 230 -18.33 -16.42 24.61
C THR A 230 -17.18 -16.17 23.66
N ARG A 231 -17.09 -14.96 23.10
CA ARG A 231 -16.15 -14.57 22.04
C ARG A 231 -16.27 -15.39 20.74
N LEU A 232 -17.40 -16.09 20.56
CA LEU A 232 -17.83 -16.60 19.26
C LEU A 232 -18.51 -15.48 18.48
N TYR A 233 -18.72 -15.68 17.19
CA TYR A 233 -19.56 -14.75 16.44
C TYR A 233 -20.97 -14.70 17.01
N ASN A 234 -21.61 -13.55 16.97
CA ASN A 234 -22.96 -13.38 17.46
C ASN A 234 -24.03 -13.66 16.38
N LYS A 235 -25.30 -13.58 16.77
CA LYS A 235 -26.45 -13.80 15.89
C LYS A 235 -26.45 -12.85 14.68
N ASN A 236 -26.08 -11.58 14.86
CA ASN A 236 -26.06 -10.61 13.75
C ASN A 236 -25.07 -11.02 12.66
N LYS A 237 -23.86 -11.48 13.06
CA LYS A 237 -22.87 -12.00 12.13
C LYS A 237 -23.34 -13.28 11.44
N TYR A 238 -24.00 -14.17 12.17
CA TYR A 238 -24.61 -15.38 11.60
C TYR A 238 -25.60 -15.04 10.49
N GLU A 239 -26.55 -14.15 10.75
CA GLU A 239 -27.57 -13.73 9.79
C GLU A 239 -26.96 -13.04 8.55
N ASP A 240 -25.98 -12.16 8.75
CA ASP A 240 -25.27 -11.50 7.68
C ASP A 240 -24.51 -12.49 6.79
N MET A 241 -23.79 -13.43 7.39
CA MET A 241 -23.05 -14.46 6.65
C MET A 241 -23.98 -15.39 5.86
N LEU A 242 -25.12 -15.77 6.43
CA LEU A 242 -26.12 -16.58 5.71
C LEU A 242 -26.67 -15.81 4.48
N ALA A 243 -26.97 -14.51 4.64
CA ALA A 243 -27.56 -13.73 3.56
C ALA A 243 -26.57 -13.40 2.43
N ASN A 244 -25.32 -13.09 2.78
CA ASN A 244 -24.39 -12.46 1.84
C ASN A 244 -23.21 -13.36 1.41
N TYR A 245 -22.87 -14.38 2.17
CA TYR A 245 -21.70 -15.22 1.90
C TYR A 245 -22.07 -16.68 1.60
N TYR A 246 -22.80 -17.36 2.50
CA TYR A 246 -23.07 -18.79 2.34
C TYR A 246 -24.01 -19.13 1.19
N THR A 247 -24.74 -18.17 0.64
CA THR A 247 -25.50 -18.32 -0.60
C THR A 247 -24.61 -18.58 -1.82
N MET A 248 -23.32 -18.26 -1.75
CA MET A 248 -22.35 -18.46 -2.83
C MET A 248 -21.46 -19.70 -2.61
N VAL A 249 -21.57 -20.34 -1.44
CA VAL A 249 -20.77 -21.53 -1.11
C VAL A 249 -21.51 -22.77 -1.65
N GLU A 250 -20.80 -23.66 -2.34
CA GLU A 250 -21.39 -24.83 -3.01
C GLU A 250 -22.08 -25.78 -2.07
N ARG A 251 -21.46 -26.06 -0.90
CA ARG A 251 -22.01 -26.94 0.14
C ARG A 251 -21.68 -26.39 1.51
N VAL A 252 -22.67 -26.40 2.40
CA VAL A 252 -22.50 -25.97 3.79
C VAL A 252 -23.10 -27.04 4.70
N ALA A 253 -22.33 -27.54 5.67
CA ALA A 253 -22.90 -28.30 6.77
C ALA A 253 -23.20 -27.38 7.96
N VAL A 254 -24.28 -27.68 8.66
CA VAL A 254 -24.72 -26.92 9.81
C VAL A 254 -24.76 -27.87 11.01
N VAL A 255 -24.03 -27.53 12.08
CA VAL A 255 -24.06 -28.23 13.35
C VAL A 255 -24.71 -27.31 14.39
N LEU A 256 -25.70 -27.78 15.06
CA LEU A 256 -26.44 -27.03 16.09
C LEU A 256 -26.24 -27.69 17.46
N TRP A 257 -25.91 -26.88 18.44
CA TRP A 257 -25.86 -27.29 19.85
C TRP A 257 -26.76 -26.42 20.70
N ASP A 258 -27.35 -27.07 21.72
CA ASP A 258 -28.18 -26.44 22.75
C ASP A 258 -27.72 -26.93 24.13
N ILE A 259 -27.64 -26.02 25.10
CA ILE A 259 -27.29 -26.39 26.48
C ILE A 259 -28.54 -26.84 27.24
N ASN A 260 -28.67 -28.13 27.40
CA ASN A 260 -29.81 -28.70 28.10
C ASN A 260 -29.95 -28.19 29.55
N ASN A 261 -31.17 -27.79 29.91
CA ASN A 261 -31.54 -27.40 31.27
C ASN A 261 -30.77 -26.23 31.87
N LEU A 262 -30.22 -25.30 31.04
CA LEU A 262 -29.48 -24.12 31.50
C LEU A 262 -30.28 -23.31 32.53
N LYS A 263 -31.60 -23.17 32.34
CA LYS A 263 -32.48 -22.46 33.27
C LYS A 263 -32.52 -23.15 34.63
N GLU A 264 -32.66 -24.48 34.70
CA GLU A 264 -32.67 -25.24 35.94
C GLU A 264 -31.34 -25.13 36.70
N ILE A 265 -30.22 -25.12 35.97
CA ILE A 265 -28.88 -24.92 36.54
C ILE A 265 -28.78 -23.51 37.14
N ASN A 266 -29.25 -22.48 36.43
CA ASN A 266 -29.29 -21.12 36.95
C ASN A 266 -30.16 -20.98 38.21
N ASP A 267 -31.32 -21.60 38.21
CA ASP A 267 -32.25 -21.53 39.34
C ASP A 267 -31.70 -22.25 40.59
N ARG A 268 -30.97 -23.36 40.42
CA ARG A 268 -30.42 -24.16 41.53
C ARG A 268 -29.04 -23.71 42.01
N MET A 269 -28.18 -23.27 41.09
CA MET A 269 -26.74 -23.02 41.36
C MET A 269 -26.32 -21.55 41.13
N GLY A 270 -27.27 -20.73 40.69
CA GLY A 270 -27.04 -19.31 40.37
C GLY A 270 -26.50 -19.09 38.99
N HIS A 271 -26.69 -17.84 38.47
CA HIS A 271 -26.30 -17.42 37.12
C HIS A 271 -24.80 -17.61 36.82
N GLY A 272 -23.94 -17.46 37.84
CA GLY A 272 -22.50 -17.67 37.64
C GLY A 272 -22.11 -19.09 37.24
N MET A 273 -22.91 -20.10 37.62
CA MET A 273 -22.69 -21.49 37.17
C MET A 273 -23.15 -21.67 35.72
N GLY A 274 -24.27 -21.06 35.33
CA GLY A 274 -24.73 -21.06 33.96
C GLY A 274 -23.74 -20.35 33.01
N ASP A 275 -23.21 -19.20 33.43
CA ASP A 275 -22.21 -18.49 32.67
C ASP A 275 -20.94 -19.34 32.45
N LYS A 276 -20.48 -20.04 33.50
CA LYS A 276 -19.36 -20.97 33.40
C LYS A 276 -19.62 -22.15 32.45
N LEU A 277 -20.85 -22.65 32.43
CA LEU A 277 -21.26 -23.72 31.50
C LEU A 277 -21.25 -23.21 30.05
N ILE A 278 -21.80 -22.02 29.81
CA ILE A 278 -21.77 -21.33 28.50
C ILE A 278 -20.31 -21.13 28.06
N GLU A 279 -19.44 -20.63 28.93
CA GLU A 279 -18.03 -20.40 28.64
C GLU A 279 -17.30 -21.72 28.32
N THR A 280 -17.57 -22.78 29.07
CA THR A 280 -16.97 -24.11 28.83
C THR A 280 -17.40 -24.68 27.48
N MET A 281 -18.69 -24.62 27.17
CA MET A 281 -19.26 -25.08 25.90
C MET A 281 -18.67 -24.27 24.71
N SER A 282 -18.66 -22.95 24.83
CA SER A 282 -18.10 -22.09 23.79
C SER A 282 -16.61 -22.33 23.55
N GLY A 283 -15.85 -22.62 24.62
CA GLY A 283 -14.43 -23.00 24.50
C GLY A 283 -14.22 -24.30 23.74
N ALA A 284 -15.07 -25.32 24.01
CA ALA A 284 -15.03 -26.59 23.30
C ALA A 284 -15.39 -26.43 21.80
N ILE A 285 -16.43 -25.64 21.51
CA ILE A 285 -16.84 -25.34 20.12
C ILE A 285 -15.76 -24.57 19.40
N TYR A 286 -15.16 -23.54 20.04
CA TYR A 286 -14.10 -22.75 19.46
C TYR A 286 -12.87 -23.59 19.08
N ALA A 287 -12.51 -24.57 19.90
CA ALA A 287 -11.39 -25.47 19.62
C ALA A 287 -11.56 -26.27 18.31
N GLN A 288 -12.76 -26.35 17.77
CA GLN A 288 -13.08 -27.01 16.50
C GLN A 288 -13.12 -26.04 15.31
N THR A 289 -12.98 -24.73 15.55
CA THR A 289 -13.00 -23.72 14.46
C THR A 289 -11.68 -23.67 13.71
N ASP A 290 -11.80 -23.43 12.41
CA ASP A 290 -10.67 -23.19 11.49
C ASP A 290 -11.08 -22.21 10.37
N GLY A 291 -10.28 -22.07 9.32
CA GLY A 291 -10.60 -21.19 8.20
C GLY A 291 -11.93 -21.52 7.49
N ARG A 292 -12.41 -22.79 7.55
CA ARG A 292 -13.64 -23.27 6.91
C ARG A 292 -14.79 -23.50 7.91
N LYS A 293 -14.47 -23.57 9.21
CA LYS A 293 -15.43 -23.85 10.30
C LYS A 293 -15.60 -22.60 11.14
N LYS A 294 -16.76 -21.98 11.07
CA LYS A 294 -17.08 -20.75 11.83
C LYS A 294 -18.19 -21.02 12.80
N ALA A 295 -18.00 -20.63 14.06
CA ALA A 295 -18.92 -20.87 15.14
C ALA A 295 -19.60 -19.57 15.61
N TYR A 296 -20.89 -19.69 15.93
CA TYR A 296 -21.78 -18.59 16.28
C TYR A 296 -22.58 -18.93 17.54
N ARG A 297 -22.86 -17.92 18.38
CA ARG A 297 -23.87 -17.98 19.40
C ARG A 297 -25.10 -17.23 18.91
N ILE A 298 -26.21 -17.96 18.69
CA ILE A 298 -27.42 -17.39 18.09
C ILE A 298 -28.55 -17.16 19.12
N GLY A 299 -28.42 -17.74 20.31
CA GLY A 299 -29.36 -17.62 21.44
C GLY A 299 -28.64 -17.61 22.77
N GLY A 300 -29.38 -17.68 23.85
CA GLY A 300 -28.82 -17.75 25.21
C GLY A 300 -27.99 -19.01 25.46
N ASP A 301 -28.49 -20.14 24.99
CA ASP A 301 -27.98 -21.50 25.11
C ASP A 301 -27.73 -22.19 23.77
N GLU A 302 -28.00 -21.50 22.65
CA GLU A 302 -27.94 -22.04 21.30
C GLU A 302 -26.65 -21.61 20.56
N PHE A 303 -25.95 -22.59 20.00
CA PHE A 303 -24.72 -22.41 19.21
C PHE A 303 -24.85 -23.08 17.86
N VAL A 304 -24.25 -22.47 16.84
CA VAL A 304 -24.21 -23.00 15.47
C VAL A 304 -22.78 -22.99 14.98
N MET A 305 -22.39 -24.05 14.27
CA MET A 305 -21.19 -24.04 13.45
C MET A 305 -21.56 -24.24 11.97
N LEU A 306 -21.01 -23.42 11.10
CA LEU A 306 -21.10 -23.55 9.66
C LEU A 306 -19.77 -24.03 9.12
N ILE A 307 -19.82 -25.10 8.30
CA ILE A 307 -18.64 -25.75 7.72
C ILE A 307 -18.74 -25.64 6.21
N GLU A 308 -17.74 -25.00 5.60
CA GLU A 308 -17.68 -24.78 4.16
C GLU A 308 -17.13 -26.00 3.45
N ASN A 309 -17.85 -26.45 2.40
CA ASN A 309 -17.48 -27.60 1.55
C ASN A 309 -16.97 -28.82 2.33
N PRO A 310 -17.75 -29.32 3.31
CA PRO A 310 -17.34 -30.42 4.17
C PRO A 310 -17.18 -31.72 3.39
N GLU A 311 -16.23 -32.55 3.82
CA GLU A 311 -16.22 -33.97 3.43
C GLU A 311 -17.32 -34.72 4.20
N LYS A 312 -17.84 -35.82 3.60
CA LYS A 312 -19.02 -36.54 4.14
C LYS A 312 -18.83 -37.04 5.59
N GLN A 313 -17.60 -37.32 6.00
CA GLN A 313 -17.26 -37.81 7.35
C GLN A 313 -16.96 -36.67 8.35
N GLU A 314 -16.65 -35.49 7.88
CA GLU A 314 -16.22 -34.37 8.73
C GLU A 314 -17.36 -33.79 9.58
N ALA A 315 -18.57 -33.77 9.04
CA ALA A 315 -19.75 -33.28 9.76
C ALA A 315 -20.29 -34.26 10.82
N GLU A 316 -19.90 -35.55 10.73
CA GLU A 316 -20.32 -36.59 11.68
C GLU A 316 -19.33 -36.74 12.87
N GLN A 317 -18.14 -36.12 12.79
CA GLN A 317 -17.07 -36.23 13.81
C GLN A 317 -17.02 -35.03 14.77
N ILE A 318 -17.86 -34.03 14.59
CA ILE A 318 -17.97 -32.84 15.42
C ILE A 318 -19.18 -32.98 16.37
#